data_c138507b084e4280476e9ac25c8c9fba
#
_entry.id   c138507b084e4280476e9ac25c8c9fba
#
_cell.length_a   1.000
_cell.length_b   1.000
_cell.length_c   1.000
_cell.angle_alpha   90.00
_cell.angle_beta   90.00
_cell.angle_gamma   90.00
#
_symmetry.space_group_name_H-M   'P 1'
#
loop_
_entity.id
_entity.type
_entity.pdbx_description
1 polymer ?
#
loop_
_entity_poly.entity_id
_entity_poly.type
_entity_poly.pdbx_seq_one_letter_code
_entity_poly.pdbx_strand_id
1 'polypeptide(L)'
;MCIRDRCIPGFFVRLPQNQVSNQNTNIDNRSLKEVLKESFAHKGFRLLVLGFFVCGFQITLIATHVPRYVQDKGLADWTGMAILALIGFFNIIGTLVMGYLGDKYSKKILLSGLYFLRGITLILFIFLPASNLSAVLFGTSFGLLWLATVPATNGIVAQIFGTKNLSLLFGIVFLNHQFGSFLGAYLGGFFYDQFGSFD
;
A
#
# COMPACT_ATOMS: atom_id res chain seq x y z
N MET A 1 12.64 -10.24 38.54
CA MET A 1 11.74 -11.39 38.36
C MET A 1 11.50 -11.47 36.83
N CYS A 2 12.29 -12.32 36.14
CA CYS A 2 12.23 -12.43 34.68
C CYS A 2 11.05 -13.32 34.28
N ILE A 3 10.06 -12.74 33.62
CA ILE A 3 9.01 -13.52 32.95
C ILE A 3 9.58 -13.96 31.59
N ARG A 4 9.81 -15.23 31.51
CA ARG A 4 10.32 -15.94 30.32
C ARG A 4 9.11 -16.26 29.42
N ASP A 5 8.66 -15.30 28.63
CA ASP A 5 7.64 -15.58 27.62
C ASP A 5 8.29 -16.18 26.39
N ARG A 6 8.20 -17.51 26.31
CA ARG A 6 8.49 -18.29 25.11
C ARG A 6 7.29 -18.21 24.18
N CYS A 7 7.16 -17.13 23.40
CA CYS A 7 6.27 -17.13 22.25
C CYS A 7 6.97 -17.82 21.08
N ILE A 8 6.36 -18.90 20.61
CA ILE A 8 6.84 -19.78 19.53
C ILE A 8 7.22 -19.08 18.21
N PRO A 9 6.70 -17.86 17.85
CA PRO A 9 7.16 -17.13 16.66
C PRO A 9 8.55 -16.49 16.77
N GLY A 10 9.11 -16.35 17.96
CA GLY A 10 10.44 -15.72 18.16
C GLY A 10 11.64 -16.57 17.71
N PHE A 11 11.44 -17.83 17.33
CA PHE A 11 12.53 -18.73 17.00
C PHE A 11 13.15 -18.47 15.61
N PHE A 12 12.45 -17.76 14.73
CA PHE A 12 12.95 -17.47 13.36
C PHE A 12 13.52 -16.06 13.18
N VAL A 13 13.41 -15.18 14.16
CA VAL A 13 13.96 -13.81 14.05
C VAL A 13 15.24 -13.72 14.89
N ARG A 14 16.37 -14.11 14.30
CA ARG A 14 17.68 -13.69 14.81
C ARG A 14 17.86 -12.22 14.47
N LEU A 15 17.55 -11.36 15.40
CA LEU A 15 17.97 -9.95 15.32
C LEU A 15 19.50 -9.92 15.39
N PRO A 16 20.20 -9.31 14.43
CA PRO A 16 21.64 -9.11 14.54
C PRO A 16 21.90 -8.18 15.72
N GLN A 17 22.48 -8.72 16.79
CA GLN A 17 22.78 -8.00 18.05
C GLN A 17 23.76 -6.82 17.87
N ASN A 18 24.41 -6.68 16.73
CA ASN A 18 25.48 -5.68 16.53
C ASN A 18 25.02 -4.32 15.98
N GLN A 19 23.73 -4.08 15.80
CA GLN A 19 23.25 -2.76 15.33
C GLN A 19 22.68 -1.87 16.45
N VAL A 20 22.63 -2.32 17.70
CA VAL A 20 22.05 -1.54 18.81
C VAL A 20 23.11 -0.66 19.52
N SER A 21 24.39 -0.83 19.21
CA SER A 21 25.46 -0.30 20.05
C SER A 21 26.02 1.07 19.68
N ASN A 22 25.56 1.75 18.62
CA ASN A 22 26.09 3.08 18.26
C ASN A 22 25.06 4.08 17.70
N GLN A 23 23.83 4.01 18.13
CA GLN A 23 22.98 5.20 18.00
C GLN A 23 23.30 6.10 19.20
N ASN A 24 24.16 7.08 18.97
CA ASN A 24 24.28 8.24 19.84
C ASN A 24 22.87 8.70 20.18
N THR A 25 22.48 8.53 21.44
CA THR A 25 21.26 9.10 22.02
C THR A 25 21.45 10.63 22.15
N ASN A 26 21.66 11.30 21.03
CA ASN A 26 21.31 12.69 20.94
C ASN A 26 19.80 12.71 21.08
N ILE A 27 19.33 13.00 22.29
CA ILE A 27 17.94 13.30 22.58
C ILE A 27 17.58 14.44 21.63
N ASP A 28 16.95 14.12 20.53
CA ASP A 28 16.46 15.09 19.58
C ASP A 28 15.27 15.79 20.27
N ASN A 29 15.55 16.94 20.92
CA ASN A 29 14.59 17.74 21.65
C ASN A 29 13.71 18.58 20.71
N ARG A 30 13.71 18.30 19.40
CA ARG A 30 12.87 18.99 18.42
C ARG A 30 11.41 18.82 18.77
N SER A 31 10.66 19.91 18.73
CA SER A 31 9.22 19.88 18.93
C SER A 31 8.53 19.12 17.76
N LEU A 32 7.37 18.54 18.02
CA LEU A 32 6.56 17.89 16.97
C LEU A 32 6.30 18.83 15.78
N LYS A 33 6.10 20.13 16.05
CA LYS A 33 5.89 21.15 15.02
C LYS A 33 7.11 21.33 14.10
N GLU A 34 8.31 21.28 14.66
CA GLU A 34 9.54 21.38 13.90
C GLU A 34 9.75 20.15 13.00
N VAL A 35 9.54 18.94 13.56
CA VAL A 35 9.62 17.69 12.79
C VAL A 35 8.64 17.71 11.62
N LEU A 36 7.41 18.13 11.84
CA LEU A 36 6.39 18.22 10.79
C LEU A 36 6.76 19.26 9.74
N LYS A 37 7.19 20.46 10.16
CA LYS A 37 7.60 21.53 9.24
C LYS A 37 8.76 21.08 8.35
N GLU A 38 9.77 20.45 8.92
CA GLU A 38 10.92 19.91 8.19
C GLU A 38 10.48 18.81 7.20
N SER A 39 9.64 17.89 7.65
CA SER A 39 9.14 16.78 6.82
C SER A 39 8.35 17.29 5.62
N PHE A 40 7.44 18.25 5.82
CA PHE A 40 6.68 18.84 4.72
C PHE A 40 7.50 19.80 3.85
N ALA A 41 8.61 20.34 4.33
CA ALA A 41 9.57 21.05 3.48
C ALA A 41 10.30 20.11 2.51
N HIS A 42 10.47 18.83 2.88
CA HIS A 42 11.16 17.84 2.06
C HIS A 42 10.28 17.37 0.87
N LYS A 43 10.74 17.63 -0.36
CA LYS A 43 10.00 17.30 -1.60
C LYS A 43 9.62 15.81 -1.69
N GLY A 44 10.53 14.91 -1.30
CA GLY A 44 10.32 13.47 -1.32
C GLY A 44 9.17 13.04 -0.39
N PHE A 45 9.04 13.63 0.80
CA PHE A 45 7.97 13.33 1.73
C PHE A 45 6.60 13.76 1.18
N ARG A 46 6.52 14.97 0.61
CA ARG A 46 5.27 15.44 -0.03
C ARG A 46 4.82 14.53 -1.16
N LEU A 47 5.76 14.03 -1.98
CA LEU A 47 5.45 13.08 -3.04
C LEU A 47 4.99 11.73 -2.50
N LEU A 48 5.56 11.25 -1.38
CA LEU A 48 5.10 10.03 -0.72
C LEU A 48 3.67 10.18 -0.17
N VAL A 49 3.38 11.30 0.48
CA VAL A 49 2.04 11.63 1.00
C VAL A 49 1.02 11.63 -0.13
N LEU A 50 1.33 12.30 -1.26
CA LEU A 50 0.47 12.34 -2.45
C LEU A 50 0.31 10.96 -3.10
N GLY A 51 1.42 10.22 -3.27
CA GLY A 51 1.39 8.87 -3.84
C GLY A 51 0.54 7.91 -3.00
N PHE A 52 0.63 8.02 -1.67
CA PHE A 52 -0.18 7.19 -0.77
C PHE A 52 -1.65 7.58 -0.74
N PHE A 53 -1.98 8.85 -0.96
CA PHE A 53 -3.36 9.29 -1.21
C PHE A 53 -3.95 8.60 -2.45
N VAL A 54 -3.22 8.64 -3.58
CA VAL A 54 -3.64 7.98 -4.82
C VAL A 54 -3.75 6.46 -4.61
N CYS A 55 -2.85 5.87 -3.83
CA CYS A 55 -2.92 4.46 -3.45
C CYS A 55 -4.24 4.13 -2.74
N GLY A 56 -4.59 4.89 -1.70
CA GLY A 56 -5.83 4.71 -0.95
C GLY A 56 -7.07 4.83 -1.84
N PHE A 57 -7.08 5.87 -2.70
CA PHE A 57 -8.14 6.09 -3.67
C PHE A 57 -8.37 4.86 -4.57
N GLN A 58 -7.32 4.38 -5.22
CA GLN A 58 -7.40 3.23 -6.13
C GLN A 58 -7.82 1.95 -5.42
N ILE A 59 -7.23 1.66 -4.26
CA ILE A 59 -7.49 0.45 -3.50
C ILE A 59 -8.95 0.36 -3.11
N THR A 60 -9.49 1.43 -2.54
CA THR A 60 -10.87 1.42 -2.06
C THR A 60 -11.86 1.49 -3.21
N LEU A 61 -11.59 2.27 -4.26
CA LEU A 61 -12.41 2.28 -5.47
C LEU A 61 -12.59 0.85 -6.01
N ILE A 62 -11.51 0.09 -6.11
CA ILE A 62 -11.55 -1.29 -6.62
C ILE A 62 -12.25 -2.23 -5.66
N ALA A 63 -11.89 -2.19 -4.36
CA ALA A 63 -12.48 -3.09 -3.38
C ALA A 63 -13.99 -2.95 -3.27
N THR A 64 -14.50 -1.72 -3.41
CA THR A 64 -15.94 -1.44 -3.27
C THR A 64 -16.73 -1.62 -4.57
N HIS A 65 -16.14 -1.30 -5.73
CA HIS A 65 -16.92 -1.19 -6.96
C HIS A 65 -16.65 -2.29 -8.00
N VAL A 66 -15.51 -2.99 -7.95
CA VAL A 66 -15.23 -4.08 -8.90
C VAL A 66 -16.28 -5.20 -8.86
N PRO A 67 -16.82 -5.64 -7.71
CA PRO A 67 -17.87 -6.65 -7.71
C PRO A 67 -19.08 -6.23 -8.55
N ARG A 68 -19.50 -4.99 -8.43
CA ARG A 68 -20.61 -4.45 -9.21
C ARG A 68 -20.26 -4.28 -10.69
N TYR A 69 -19.08 -3.73 -10.97
CA TYR A 69 -18.59 -3.58 -12.34
C TYR A 69 -18.63 -4.88 -13.16
N VAL A 70 -18.15 -5.99 -12.58
CA VAL A 70 -18.15 -7.28 -13.30
C VAL A 70 -19.55 -7.85 -13.49
N GLN A 71 -20.49 -7.56 -12.58
CA GLN A 71 -21.91 -7.93 -12.75
C GLN A 71 -22.53 -7.12 -13.90
N ASP A 72 -22.31 -5.81 -13.96
CA ASP A 72 -22.80 -4.95 -15.04
C ASP A 72 -22.25 -5.39 -16.42
N LYS A 73 -21.06 -5.99 -16.45
CA LYS A 73 -20.48 -6.61 -17.66
C LYS A 73 -21.04 -8.01 -17.97
N GLY A 74 -22.01 -8.51 -17.22
CA GLY A 74 -22.65 -9.81 -17.44
C GLY A 74 -21.84 -11.02 -16.99
N LEU A 75 -20.80 -10.82 -16.16
CA LEU A 75 -20.06 -11.92 -15.54
C LEU A 75 -20.85 -12.51 -14.36
N ALA A 76 -20.57 -13.77 -14.01
CA ALA A 76 -21.25 -14.42 -12.92
C ALA A 76 -21.05 -13.71 -11.57
N ASP A 77 -22.05 -13.73 -10.69
CA ASP A 77 -22.04 -13.02 -9.40
C ASP A 77 -20.85 -13.35 -8.50
N TRP A 78 -20.35 -14.58 -8.56
CA TRP A 78 -19.18 -15.00 -7.79
C TRP A 78 -17.85 -14.41 -8.29
N THR A 79 -17.81 -13.89 -9.53
CA THR A 79 -16.56 -13.38 -10.15
C THR A 79 -15.99 -12.19 -9.37
N GLY A 80 -16.83 -11.28 -8.92
CA GLY A 80 -16.38 -10.13 -8.11
C GLY A 80 -15.74 -10.56 -6.78
N MET A 81 -16.36 -11.54 -6.10
CA MET A 81 -15.80 -12.09 -4.85
C MET A 81 -14.51 -12.86 -5.12
N ALA A 82 -14.42 -13.59 -6.22
CA ALA A 82 -13.21 -14.31 -6.62
C ALA A 82 -12.05 -13.34 -6.88
N ILE A 83 -12.29 -12.19 -7.55
CA ILE A 83 -11.27 -11.15 -7.73
C ILE A 83 -10.76 -10.67 -6.38
N LEU A 84 -11.63 -10.34 -5.42
CA LEU A 84 -11.21 -9.87 -4.10
C LEU A 84 -10.44 -10.95 -3.31
N ALA A 85 -10.85 -12.20 -3.42
CA ALA A 85 -10.15 -13.33 -2.81
C ALA A 85 -8.74 -13.53 -3.40
N LEU A 86 -8.60 -13.44 -4.73
CA LEU A 86 -7.31 -13.48 -5.42
C LEU A 86 -6.43 -12.30 -5.00
N ILE A 87 -6.98 -11.09 -4.96
CA ILE A 87 -6.26 -9.91 -4.47
C ILE A 87 -5.73 -10.18 -3.06
N GLY A 88 -6.56 -10.65 -2.13
CA GLY A 88 -6.15 -10.94 -0.76
C GLY A 88 -5.04 -11.98 -0.67
N PHE A 89 -5.15 -13.08 -1.42
CA PHE A 89 -4.15 -14.15 -1.44
C PHE A 89 -2.81 -13.68 -2.03
N PHE A 90 -2.82 -13.11 -3.22
CA PHE A 90 -1.61 -12.67 -3.89
C PHE A 90 -0.96 -11.44 -3.24
N ASN A 91 -1.72 -10.67 -2.47
CA ASN A 91 -1.20 -9.58 -1.65
C ASN A 91 -0.17 -10.05 -0.60
N ILE A 92 -0.38 -11.21 0.00
CA ILE A 92 0.59 -11.81 0.95
C ILE A 92 1.91 -12.03 0.23
N ILE A 93 1.87 -12.67 -0.94
CA ILE A 93 3.06 -12.95 -1.76
C ILE A 93 3.74 -11.65 -2.18
N GLY A 94 2.99 -10.69 -2.71
CA GLY A 94 3.50 -9.40 -3.16
C GLY A 94 4.20 -8.62 -2.05
N THR A 95 3.64 -8.61 -0.84
CA THR A 95 4.23 -7.93 0.32
C THR A 95 5.54 -8.58 0.75
N LEU A 96 5.62 -9.92 0.79
CA LEU A 96 6.85 -10.65 1.12
C LEU A 96 7.94 -10.43 0.06
N VAL A 97 7.59 -10.52 -1.21
CA VAL A 97 8.51 -10.26 -2.33
C VAL A 97 9.04 -8.83 -2.26
N MET A 98 8.18 -7.85 -1.99
CA MET A 98 8.60 -6.46 -1.87
C MET A 98 9.49 -6.22 -0.66
N GLY A 99 9.24 -6.87 0.47
CA GLY A 99 10.14 -6.83 1.63
C GLY A 99 11.56 -7.28 1.23
N TYR A 100 11.67 -8.45 0.61
CA TYR A 100 12.94 -9.00 0.14
C TYR A 100 13.64 -8.13 -0.92
N LEU A 101 12.90 -7.64 -1.91
CA LEU A 101 13.46 -6.76 -2.94
C LEU A 101 13.88 -5.41 -2.37
N GLY A 102 13.13 -4.88 -1.38
CA GLY A 102 13.44 -3.63 -0.71
C GLY A 102 14.75 -3.63 0.08
N ASP A 103 15.26 -4.81 0.46
CA ASP A 103 16.57 -4.96 1.07
C ASP A 103 17.71 -4.94 0.05
N LYS A 104 17.44 -5.35 -1.20
CA LYS A 104 18.45 -5.47 -2.27
C LYS A 104 18.50 -4.28 -3.21
N TYR A 105 17.35 -3.65 -3.47
CA TYR A 105 17.21 -2.62 -4.48
C TYR A 105 16.74 -1.29 -3.89
N SER A 106 16.89 -0.22 -4.67
CA SER A 106 16.41 1.10 -4.29
C SER A 106 14.88 1.10 -4.10
N LYS A 107 14.43 1.39 -2.88
CA LYS A 107 13.01 1.46 -2.51
C LYS A 107 12.23 2.47 -3.36
N LYS A 108 12.90 3.55 -3.82
CA LYS A 108 12.29 4.56 -4.72
C LYS A 108 11.93 3.96 -6.07
N ILE A 109 12.85 3.21 -6.68
CA ILE A 109 12.65 2.58 -7.99
C ILE A 109 11.57 1.52 -7.87
N LEU A 110 11.62 0.70 -6.82
CA LEU A 110 10.62 -0.33 -6.56
C LEU A 110 9.22 0.27 -6.39
N LEU A 111 9.09 1.33 -5.59
CA LEU A 111 7.82 2.01 -5.37
C LEU A 111 7.26 2.63 -6.65
N SER A 112 8.12 3.28 -7.44
CA SER A 112 7.74 3.84 -8.74
C SER A 112 7.28 2.75 -9.72
N GLY A 113 8.00 1.63 -9.77
CA GLY A 113 7.62 0.46 -10.57
C GLY A 113 6.28 -0.13 -10.15
N LEU A 114 6.01 -0.24 -8.85
CA LEU A 114 4.72 -0.71 -8.33
C LEU A 114 3.55 0.16 -8.80
N TYR A 115 3.66 1.50 -8.68
CA TYR A 115 2.61 2.40 -9.15
C TYR A 115 2.41 2.34 -10.64
N PHE A 116 3.50 2.24 -11.41
CA PHE A 116 3.45 2.12 -12.86
C PHE A 116 2.78 0.82 -13.30
N LEU A 117 3.19 -0.33 -12.75
CA LEU A 117 2.59 -1.63 -13.05
C LEU A 117 1.12 -1.69 -12.63
N ARG A 118 0.77 -1.09 -11.49
CA ARG A 118 -0.62 -1.00 -11.05
C ARG A 118 -1.47 -0.19 -12.03
N GLY A 119 -0.94 0.93 -12.54
CA GLY A 119 -1.61 1.72 -13.58
C GLY A 119 -1.85 0.89 -14.85
N ILE A 120 -0.85 0.15 -15.32
CA ILE A 120 -0.97 -0.76 -16.48
C ILE A 120 -2.04 -1.82 -16.21
N THR A 121 -2.02 -2.47 -15.04
CA THR A 121 -2.99 -3.51 -14.69
C THR A 121 -4.42 -2.98 -14.72
N LEU A 122 -4.66 -1.76 -14.22
CA LEU A 122 -5.97 -1.11 -14.27
C LEU A 122 -6.40 -0.79 -15.71
N ILE A 123 -5.50 -0.21 -16.49
CA ILE A 123 -5.78 0.12 -17.91
C ILE A 123 -6.14 -1.15 -18.68
N LEU A 124 -5.35 -2.21 -18.53
CA LEU A 124 -5.62 -3.48 -19.18
C LEU A 124 -6.97 -4.07 -18.77
N PHE A 125 -7.33 -4.00 -17.48
CA PHE A 125 -8.60 -4.53 -17.00
C PHE A 125 -9.82 -3.78 -17.59
N ILE A 126 -9.72 -2.47 -17.78
CA ILE A 126 -10.79 -1.65 -18.35
C ILE A 126 -10.93 -1.88 -19.85
N PHE A 127 -9.82 -1.98 -20.59
CA PHE A 127 -9.84 -2.07 -22.05
C PHE A 127 -9.93 -3.48 -22.61
N LEU A 128 -9.60 -4.50 -21.84
CA LEU A 128 -9.75 -5.90 -22.27
C LEU A 128 -11.20 -6.36 -22.17
N PRO A 129 -11.64 -7.28 -23.04
CA PRO A 129 -12.97 -7.87 -22.95
C PRO A 129 -13.21 -8.48 -21.58
N ALA A 130 -14.37 -8.17 -20.98
CA ALA A 130 -14.77 -8.75 -19.70
C ALA A 130 -14.94 -10.27 -19.85
N SER A 131 -14.11 -11.03 -19.15
CA SER A 131 -14.12 -12.49 -19.14
C SER A 131 -13.61 -13.02 -17.81
N ASN A 132 -13.90 -14.26 -17.50
CA ASN A 132 -13.36 -14.90 -16.28
C ASN A 132 -11.83 -14.91 -16.29
N LEU A 133 -11.20 -15.04 -17.45
CA LEU A 133 -9.75 -14.99 -17.56
C LEU A 133 -9.20 -13.60 -17.25
N SER A 134 -9.80 -12.53 -17.81
CA SER A 134 -9.37 -11.15 -17.49
C SER A 134 -9.57 -10.83 -16.02
N ALA A 135 -10.64 -11.31 -15.39
CA ALA A 135 -10.92 -11.18 -13.96
C ALA A 135 -9.85 -11.87 -13.08
N VAL A 136 -9.47 -13.11 -13.41
CA VAL A 136 -8.42 -13.85 -12.69
C VAL A 136 -7.06 -13.17 -12.86
N LEU A 137 -6.69 -12.78 -14.08
CA LEU A 137 -5.44 -12.07 -14.35
C LEU A 137 -5.37 -10.74 -13.61
N PHE A 138 -6.46 -9.99 -13.60
CA PHE A 138 -6.55 -8.74 -12.84
C PHE A 138 -6.39 -8.96 -11.34
N GLY A 139 -7.19 -9.86 -10.75
CA GLY A 139 -7.15 -10.16 -9.31
C GLY A 139 -5.76 -10.61 -8.85
N THR A 140 -5.10 -11.46 -9.63
CA THR A 140 -3.75 -11.96 -9.36
C THR A 140 -2.71 -10.84 -9.46
N SER A 141 -2.67 -10.12 -10.58
CA SER A 141 -1.69 -9.07 -10.84
C SER A 141 -1.85 -7.90 -9.88
N PHE A 142 -3.09 -7.43 -9.69
CA PHE A 142 -3.38 -6.33 -8.80
C PHE A 142 -3.10 -6.69 -7.33
N GLY A 143 -3.39 -7.95 -6.95
CA GLY A 143 -3.09 -8.49 -5.62
C GLY A 143 -1.59 -8.43 -5.30
N LEU A 144 -0.73 -8.87 -6.21
CA LEU A 144 0.73 -8.80 -6.04
C LEU A 144 1.23 -7.36 -5.80
N LEU A 145 0.53 -6.37 -6.35
CA LEU A 145 0.90 -4.96 -6.26
C LEU A 145 0.19 -4.20 -5.13
N TRP A 146 -0.81 -4.82 -4.46
CA TRP A 146 -1.75 -4.16 -3.55
C TRP A 146 -1.07 -3.47 -2.38
N LEU A 147 -0.65 -4.19 -1.34
CA LEU A 147 0.03 -3.66 -0.16
C LEU A 147 1.57 -3.70 -0.26
N ALA A 148 2.12 -4.14 -1.38
CA ALA A 148 3.56 -4.13 -1.62
C ALA A 148 4.17 -2.71 -1.52
N THR A 149 3.36 -1.66 -1.65
CA THR A 149 3.76 -0.26 -1.45
C THR A 149 4.05 0.10 0.00
N VAL A 150 3.43 -0.59 0.98
CA VAL A 150 3.56 -0.28 2.42
C VAL A 150 5.00 -0.44 2.93
N PRO A 151 5.68 -1.61 2.79
CA PRO A 151 7.05 -1.77 3.26
C PRO A 151 8.02 -0.84 2.54
N ALA A 152 7.84 -0.61 1.24
CA ALA A 152 8.67 0.32 0.47
C ALA A 152 8.55 1.76 0.99
N THR A 153 7.32 2.25 1.21
CA THR A 153 7.06 3.61 1.71
C THR A 153 7.59 3.79 3.12
N ASN A 154 7.30 2.85 4.03
CA ASN A 154 7.81 2.88 5.40
C ASN A 154 9.35 2.93 5.42
N GLY A 155 9.99 2.10 4.58
CA GLY A 155 11.45 2.09 4.44
C GLY A 155 12.02 3.40 3.88
N ILE A 156 11.34 4.09 2.96
CA ILE A 156 11.77 5.40 2.46
C ILE A 156 11.67 6.47 3.55
N VAL A 157 10.57 6.49 4.32
CA VAL A 157 10.41 7.42 5.45
C VAL A 157 11.53 7.21 6.48
N ALA A 158 11.83 5.93 6.80
CA ALA A 158 12.93 5.59 7.71
C ALA A 158 14.31 6.03 7.18
N GLN A 159 14.55 5.93 5.87
CA GLN A 159 15.81 6.36 5.25
C GLN A 159 15.99 7.88 5.26
N ILE A 160 14.91 8.66 5.12
CA ILE A 160 14.97 10.13 5.04
C ILE A 160 15.05 10.75 6.45
N PHE A 161 14.22 10.27 7.38
CA PHE A 161 14.01 10.92 8.68
C PHE A 161 14.50 10.10 9.88
N GLY A 162 15.07 8.92 9.63
CA GLY A 162 15.45 8.00 10.69
C GLY A 162 14.26 7.27 11.32
N THR A 163 14.57 6.43 12.32
CA THR A 163 13.57 5.57 12.97
C THR A 163 12.83 6.25 14.12
N LYS A 164 13.38 7.33 14.68
CA LYS A 164 12.85 8.00 15.87
C LYS A 164 11.43 8.55 15.65
N ASN A 165 11.20 9.24 14.55
CA ASN A 165 9.91 9.86 14.21
C ASN A 165 9.14 9.05 13.16
N LEU A 166 9.56 7.82 12.87
CA LEU A 166 8.99 6.98 11.83
C LEU A 166 7.50 6.75 12.00
N SER A 167 7.06 6.37 13.21
CA SER A 167 5.66 6.08 13.49
C SER A 167 4.76 7.31 13.28
N LEU A 168 5.22 8.49 13.70
CA LEU A 168 4.49 9.75 13.49
C LEU A 168 4.37 10.07 11.99
N LEU A 169 5.50 10.07 11.28
CA LEU A 169 5.54 10.48 9.88
C LEU A 169 4.82 9.46 8.98
N PHE A 170 5.00 8.18 9.24
CA PHE A 170 4.26 7.15 8.52
C PHE A 170 2.76 7.20 8.85
N GLY A 171 2.39 7.51 10.10
CA GLY A 171 1.01 7.74 10.50
C GLY A 171 0.34 8.85 9.69
N ILE A 172 1.04 9.95 9.40
CA ILE A 172 0.54 11.05 8.55
C ILE A 172 0.36 10.60 7.09
N VAL A 173 1.34 9.86 6.56
CA VAL A 173 1.25 9.27 5.21
C VAL A 173 0.03 8.36 5.13
N PHE A 174 -0.19 7.53 6.16
CA PHE A 174 -1.32 6.60 6.23
C PHE A 174 -2.66 7.30 6.44
N LEU A 175 -2.71 8.36 7.24
CA LEU A 175 -3.91 9.19 7.39
C LEU A 175 -4.35 9.77 6.03
N ASN A 176 -3.38 10.27 5.25
CA ASN A 176 -3.66 10.80 3.92
C ASN A 176 -4.15 9.71 2.94
N HIS A 177 -3.66 8.47 3.09
CA HIS A 177 -4.20 7.30 2.39
C HIS A 177 -5.69 7.10 2.71
N GLN A 178 -6.10 7.25 3.98
CA GLN A 178 -7.51 7.10 4.37
C GLN A 178 -8.41 8.17 3.76
N PHE A 179 -7.92 9.42 3.62
CA PHE A 179 -8.64 10.43 2.86
C PHE A 179 -8.82 10.04 1.38
N GLY A 180 -7.78 9.49 0.75
CA GLY A 180 -7.87 8.92 -0.59
C GLY A 180 -8.91 7.80 -0.66
N SER A 181 -8.88 6.87 0.31
CA SER A 181 -9.81 5.76 0.42
C SER A 181 -11.27 6.22 0.53
N PHE A 182 -11.53 7.21 1.37
CA PHE A 182 -12.85 7.82 1.50
C PHE A 182 -13.35 8.37 0.16
N LEU A 183 -12.51 9.15 -0.53
CA LEU A 183 -12.88 9.71 -1.84
C LEU A 183 -13.07 8.62 -2.91
N GLY A 184 -12.26 7.57 -2.89
CA GLY A 184 -12.40 6.44 -3.82
C GLY A 184 -13.74 5.71 -3.68
N ALA A 185 -14.16 5.44 -2.45
CA ALA A 185 -15.47 4.84 -2.19
C ALA A 185 -16.61 5.79 -2.57
N TYR A 186 -16.54 7.04 -2.12
CA TYR A 186 -17.59 8.03 -2.31
C TYR A 186 -17.80 8.38 -3.78
N LEU A 187 -16.73 8.74 -4.49
CA LEU A 187 -16.84 9.15 -5.90
C LEU A 187 -17.27 8.00 -6.80
N GLY A 188 -16.78 6.77 -6.55
CA GLY A 188 -17.22 5.61 -7.31
C GLY A 188 -18.73 5.37 -7.18
N GLY A 189 -19.30 5.45 -5.95
CA GLY A 189 -20.74 5.35 -5.72
C GLY A 189 -21.49 6.52 -6.34
N PHE A 190 -21.01 7.76 -6.15
CA PHE A 190 -21.64 8.96 -6.71
C PHE A 190 -21.76 8.91 -8.23
N PHE A 191 -20.68 8.52 -8.92
CA PHE A 191 -20.72 8.39 -10.38
C PHE A 191 -21.63 7.25 -10.84
N TYR A 192 -21.62 6.13 -10.13
CA TYR A 192 -22.54 5.03 -10.42
C TYR A 192 -24.01 5.47 -10.30
N ASP A 193 -24.37 6.19 -9.24
CA ASP A 193 -25.73 6.67 -9.02
C ASP A 193 -26.17 7.69 -10.07
N GLN A 194 -25.23 8.48 -10.62
CA GLN A 194 -25.50 9.48 -11.67
C GLN A 194 -25.65 8.86 -13.06
N PHE A 195 -24.82 7.89 -13.41
CA PHE A 195 -24.72 7.35 -14.77
C PHE A 195 -25.34 5.94 -14.91
N GLY A 196 -25.62 5.27 -13.81
CA GLY A 196 -26.20 3.91 -13.79
C GLY A 196 -25.24 2.80 -14.23
N SER A 197 -24.00 3.15 -14.57
CA SER A 197 -22.95 2.20 -14.94
C SER A 197 -21.56 2.76 -14.65
N PHE A 198 -20.55 1.87 -14.69
CA PHE A 198 -19.13 2.25 -14.64
C PHE A 198 -18.48 2.36 -16.03
N ASP A 199 -19.27 2.43 -17.09
CA ASP A 199 -18.80 2.56 -18.48
C ASP A 199 -18.53 4.01 -18.88
#